data_4c0fc649214b72d7a7f176508238d107
#
_entry.id   4c0fc649214b72d7a7f176508238d107
#
_cell.length_a   1.000
_cell.length_b   1.000
_cell.length_c   1.000
_cell.angle_alpha   90.00
_cell.angle_beta   90.00
_cell.angle_gamma   90.00
#
_symmetry.space_group_name_H-M   'P 1'
#
loop_
_entity.id
_entity.type
_entity.pdbx_description
1 polymer ?
#
loop_
_entity_poly.entity_id
_entity_poly.type
_entity_poly.pdbx_seq_one_letter_code
_entity_poly.pdbx_strand_id
1 'polypeptide(L)'
;MRRQRNIKIVATLGPSSSDYDTIKALHLAGADVFRLNMSHGSHEEIAERHEIIRQIEAELNSPIAILADLQGPKLRVGTFKNGVEEITENEKFRLDLKDEVGTKDRVQLPHPEIFQALHEGAHLLINDGKIKLIVEKCGPEFADCLVLNGGEISDRKGVNVPDVILPLAALSEKDRADLEFICDLGIDWLALSFVQRAEDILEARNLIAGRASVISKIEKPSAVKSFDDILKVSDGVMVARGDLGVELPVQNVPPIQKRLVRKCRAAAKPVIVATQMLESMIESPMPTRAEVSDVATAIYEGSDAIMLSAESAAGQFPILAVETMNNVAIEVESDPTYTEVMEASRRAKRNSVADGIVSAAREIAETTDIKAICCFTQTGTTALLTARERPRVPIIALSSEIDTARRLALTWGTNCVLSGSKTRFKEAVVSAVRAALAEGLANETEQVVITVGVPFNITGTTNILRVAPCNERMIYAMDPE
;
A
#
# COMPACT_ATOMS: atom_id res chain seq x y z
N MET A 1 4.84 -20.08 3.73
CA MET A 1 3.44 -20.53 4.06
C MET A 1 2.48 -19.96 3.03
N ARG A 2 1.76 -20.80 2.30
CA ARG A 2 0.84 -20.36 1.23
C ARG A 2 -0.47 -19.85 1.83
N ARG A 3 -0.95 -18.69 1.33
CA ARG A 3 -2.29 -18.17 1.62
C ARG A 3 -3.34 -18.83 0.72
N GLN A 4 -4.58 -18.97 1.22
CA GLN A 4 -5.71 -19.46 0.41
C GLN A 4 -6.30 -18.35 -0.47
N ARG A 5 -6.01 -17.10 -0.17
CA ARG A 5 -6.39 -15.90 -0.93
C ARG A 5 -5.22 -15.33 -1.73
N ASN A 6 -5.54 -14.50 -2.71
CA ASN A 6 -4.57 -13.81 -3.56
C ASN A 6 -4.29 -12.37 -3.11
N ILE A 7 -5.34 -11.63 -2.67
CA ILE A 7 -5.14 -10.27 -2.15
C ILE A 7 -4.25 -10.29 -0.91
N LYS A 8 -3.43 -9.26 -0.70
CA LYS A 8 -2.50 -9.18 0.42
C LYS A 8 -3.09 -8.39 1.59
N ILE A 9 -2.63 -8.69 2.80
CA ILE A 9 -3.02 -7.97 4.02
C ILE A 9 -1.80 -7.25 4.57
N VAL A 10 -1.94 -5.93 4.74
CA VAL A 10 -0.97 -5.08 5.43
C VAL A 10 -1.46 -4.85 6.85
N ALA A 11 -0.71 -5.26 7.86
CA ALA A 11 -1.01 -5.03 9.26
C ALA A 11 -0.06 -3.96 9.84
N THR A 12 -0.62 -2.92 10.45
CA THR A 12 0.19 -1.90 11.13
C THR A 12 0.59 -2.42 12.51
N LEU A 13 1.86 -2.31 12.83
CA LEU A 13 2.38 -2.60 14.17
C LEU A 13 2.34 -1.37 15.08
N GLY A 14 2.07 -1.60 16.35
CA GLY A 14 1.98 -0.57 17.36
C GLY A 14 1.93 -1.16 18.78
N PRO A 15 1.44 -0.42 19.77
CA PRO A 15 1.47 -0.85 21.18
C PRO A 15 0.85 -2.23 21.45
N SER A 16 -0.20 -2.60 20.71
CA SER A 16 -0.88 -3.92 20.87
C SER A 16 -0.23 -5.04 20.07
N SER A 17 0.84 -4.76 19.32
CA SER A 17 1.48 -5.72 18.41
C SER A 17 2.98 -5.45 18.27
N SER A 18 3.69 -5.39 19.40
CA SER A 18 5.13 -5.07 19.43
C SER A 18 6.00 -6.27 19.80
N ASP A 19 5.44 -7.32 20.40
CA ASP A 19 6.19 -8.50 20.83
C ASP A 19 6.24 -9.59 19.76
N TYR A 20 7.21 -10.50 19.91
CA TYR A 20 7.48 -11.58 18.95
C TYR A 20 6.26 -12.51 18.73
N ASP A 21 5.60 -12.92 19.80
CA ASP A 21 4.50 -13.88 19.71
C ASP A 21 3.29 -13.28 19.00
N THR A 22 2.98 -12.01 19.29
CA THR A 22 1.89 -11.28 18.64
C THR A 22 2.19 -11.03 17.15
N ILE A 23 3.39 -10.57 16.80
CA ILE A 23 3.77 -10.32 15.39
C ILE A 23 3.73 -11.64 14.60
N LYS A 24 4.23 -12.74 15.18
CA LYS A 24 4.16 -14.07 14.58
C LYS A 24 2.72 -14.54 14.40
N ALA A 25 1.87 -14.35 15.42
CA ALA A 25 0.45 -14.70 15.34
C ALA A 25 -0.28 -13.89 14.26
N LEU A 26 0.00 -12.58 14.12
CA LEU A 26 -0.55 -11.76 13.04
C LEU A 26 -0.13 -12.29 11.65
N HIS A 27 1.14 -12.67 11.49
CA HIS A 27 1.59 -13.28 10.23
C HIS A 27 0.87 -14.59 9.96
N LEU A 28 0.76 -15.48 10.95
CA LEU A 28 0.05 -16.75 10.80
C LEU A 28 -1.44 -16.58 10.52
N ALA A 29 -2.08 -15.56 11.13
CA ALA A 29 -3.49 -15.19 10.90
C ALA A 29 -3.75 -14.67 9.49
N GLY A 30 -2.73 -14.12 8.81
CA GLY A 30 -2.88 -13.67 7.44
C GLY A 30 -2.10 -12.44 7.02
N ALA A 31 -1.40 -11.73 7.90
CA ALA A 31 -0.60 -10.57 7.49
C ALA A 31 0.56 -10.99 6.57
N ASP A 32 0.66 -10.33 5.41
CA ASP A 32 1.74 -10.53 4.43
C ASP A 32 2.80 -9.45 4.52
N VAL A 33 2.39 -8.25 4.93
CA VAL A 33 3.22 -7.05 5.02
C VAL A 33 2.99 -6.40 6.38
N PHE A 34 4.06 -5.98 7.05
CA PHE A 34 3.95 -5.19 8.26
C PHE A 34 4.27 -3.72 7.98
N ARG A 35 3.37 -2.84 8.42
CA ARG A 35 3.56 -1.38 8.34
C ARG A 35 4.11 -0.85 9.64
N LEU A 36 5.24 -0.12 9.55
CA LEU A 36 5.86 0.64 10.63
C LEU A 36 5.52 2.12 10.44
N ASN A 37 4.75 2.69 11.37
CA ASN A 37 4.30 4.08 11.28
C ASN A 37 5.30 5.02 11.96
N MET A 38 6.05 5.80 11.17
CA MET A 38 7.07 6.74 11.65
C MET A 38 6.48 7.97 12.37
N SER A 39 5.15 8.13 12.39
CA SER A 39 4.49 9.18 13.18
C SER A 39 4.48 8.87 14.68
N HIS A 40 4.67 7.62 15.05
CA HIS A 40 4.57 7.11 16.42
C HIS A 40 5.72 6.17 16.73
N GLY A 41 6.18 6.19 17.97
CA GLY A 41 7.30 5.38 18.44
C GLY A 41 8.66 6.01 18.18
N SER A 42 9.66 5.52 18.90
CA SER A 42 11.07 5.91 18.72
C SER A 42 11.76 5.06 17.64
N HIS A 43 12.94 5.50 17.19
CA HIS A 43 13.75 4.71 16.25
C HIS A 43 14.12 3.34 16.85
N GLU A 44 14.34 3.26 18.16
CA GLU A 44 14.64 2.02 18.87
C GLU A 44 13.47 1.03 18.79
N GLU A 45 12.25 1.47 19.08
CA GLU A 45 11.04 0.63 18.97
C GLU A 45 10.79 0.14 17.54
N ILE A 46 11.09 0.98 16.55
CA ILE A 46 10.99 0.62 15.13
C ILE A 46 12.04 -0.44 14.77
N ALA A 47 13.28 -0.28 15.25
CA ALA A 47 14.36 -1.24 15.03
C ALA A 47 14.05 -2.61 15.67
N GLU A 48 13.54 -2.63 16.91
CA GLU A 48 13.12 -3.86 17.59
C GLU A 48 12.04 -4.62 16.80
N ARG A 49 10.99 -3.93 16.34
CA ARG A 49 9.94 -4.55 15.51
C ARG A 49 10.49 -5.07 14.18
N HIS A 50 11.40 -4.32 13.56
CA HIS A 50 12.06 -4.74 12.32
C HIS A 50 12.85 -6.05 12.55
N GLU A 51 13.64 -6.13 13.61
CA GLU A 51 14.42 -7.32 13.95
C GLU A 51 13.53 -8.53 14.21
N ILE A 52 12.44 -8.36 14.96
CA ILE A 52 11.44 -9.41 15.20
C ILE A 52 10.85 -9.93 13.89
N ILE A 53 10.47 -9.04 12.95
CA ILE A 53 9.92 -9.45 11.65
C ILE A 53 10.95 -10.27 10.88
N ARG A 54 12.21 -9.84 10.84
CA ARG A 54 13.28 -10.57 10.14
C ARG A 54 13.59 -11.92 10.79
N GLN A 55 13.48 -12.03 12.10
CA GLN A 55 13.60 -13.29 12.81
C GLN A 55 12.46 -14.27 12.44
N ILE A 56 11.22 -13.79 12.39
CA ILE A 56 10.04 -14.59 11.99
C ILE A 56 10.18 -15.03 10.52
N GLU A 57 10.60 -14.12 9.63
CA GLU A 57 10.87 -14.41 8.23
C GLU A 57 11.87 -15.57 8.06
N ALA A 58 12.96 -15.54 8.82
CA ALA A 58 14.00 -16.57 8.79
C ALA A 58 13.47 -17.91 9.33
N GLU A 59 12.74 -17.90 10.45
CA GLU A 59 12.15 -19.09 11.05
C GLU A 59 11.15 -19.78 10.13
N LEU A 60 10.27 -19.00 9.49
CA LEU A 60 9.22 -19.52 8.63
C LEU A 60 9.67 -19.77 7.19
N ASN A 61 10.90 -19.36 6.85
CA ASN A 61 11.43 -19.38 5.49
C ASN A 61 10.43 -18.78 4.45
N SER A 62 9.82 -17.67 4.81
CA SER A 62 8.76 -17.02 4.02
C SER A 62 9.02 -15.52 3.96
N PRO A 63 9.28 -14.92 2.78
CA PRO A 63 9.54 -13.50 2.65
C PRO A 63 8.40 -12.65 3.22
N ILE A 64 8.74 -11.71 4.11
CA ILE A 64 7.81 -10.77 4.74
C ILE A 64 8.23 -9.35 4.38
N ALA A 65 7.34 -8.58 3.76
CA ALA A 65 7.65 -7.19 3.44
C ALA A 65 7.46 -6.26 4.64
N ILE A 66 8.34 -5.26 4.74
CA ILE A 66 8.24 -4.18 5.71
C ILE A 66 7.99 -2.87 4.96
N LEU A 67 6.89 -2.21 5.30
CA LEU A 67 6.48 -0.92 4.79
C LEU A 67 6.68 0.14 5.89
N ALA A 68 7.62 1.05 5.73
CA ALA A 68 7.75 2.22 6.59
C ALA A 68 6.92 3.38 6.02
N ASP A 69 6.11 4.01 6.86
CA ASP A 69 5.19 5.08 6.48
C ASP A 69 5.60 6.39 7.16
N LEU A 70 6.11 7.34 6.36
CA LEU A 70 6.58 8.64 6.84
C LEU A 70 5.41 9.53 7.25
N GLN A 71 5.66 10.41 8.22
CA GLN A 71 4.63 11.30 8.75
C GLN A 71 4.16 12.35 7.73
N GLY A 72 5.10 12.90 6.96
CA GLY A 72 4.87 14.06 6.11
C GLY A 72 4.73 15.38 6.88
N PRO A 73 4.54 16.49 6.16
CA PRO A 73 4.38 17.82 6.76
C PRO A 73 3.00 17.93 7.44
N LYS A 74 2.94 17.60 8.74
CA LYS A 74 1.69 17.68 9.50
C LYS A 74 1.47 19.10 10.00
N LEU A 75 0.49 19.76 9.38
CA LEU A 75 0.09 21.12 9.74
C LEU A 75 -0.80 21.08 10.98
N ARG A 76 -0.54 21.94 11.98
CA ARG A 76 -1.27 21.95 13.25
C ARG A 76 -1.48 23.38 13.76
N VAL A 77 -2.61 23.60 14.42
CA VAL A 77 -2.81 24.81 15.22
C VAL A 77 -1.95 24.81 16.46
N GLY A 78 -1.73 25.96 17.08
CA GLY A 78 -1.08 26.14 18.38
C GLY A 78 -1.87 25.55 19.54
N THR A 79 -1.66 26.12 20.72
CA THR A 79 -2.30 25.68 21.98
C THR A 79 -3.31 26.70 22.47
N PHE A 80 -4.25 26.25 23.30
CA PHE A 80 -5.29 27.06 23.95
C PHE A 80 -5.04 27.17 25.45
N LYS A 81 -5.55 28.24 26.07
CA LYS A 81 -5.34 28.51 27.51
C LYS A 81 -5.79 27.37 28.42
N ASN A 82 -6.89 26.69 28.07
CA ASN A 82 -7.46 25.58 28.83
C ASN A 82 -7.30 24.23 28.09
N GLY A 83 -6.43 24.18 27.06
CA GLY A 83 -6.25 23.01 26.21
C GLY A 83 -7.35 22.83 25.16
N VAL A 84 -8.47 23.51 25.30
CA VAL A 84 -9.65 23.39 24.43
C VAL A 84 -10.49 24.67 24.47
N GLU A 85 -11.11 25.01 23.35
CA GLU A 85 -12.11 26.08 23.21
C GLU A 85 -13.26 25.60 22.33
N GLU A 86 -14.43 26.22 22.47
CA GLU A 86 -15.58 25.99 21.59
C GLU A 86 -15.75 27.16 20.64
N ILE A 87 -15.81 26.89 19.35
CA ILE A 87 -16.07 27.87 18.31
C ILE A 87 -17.44 27.63 17.68
N THR A 88 -18.19 28.71 17.48
CA THR A 88 -19.60 28.63 17.09
C THR A 88 -19.78 28.94 15.60
N GLU A 89 -20.72 28.28 14.95
CA GLU A 89 -21.11 28.54 13.57
C GLU A 89 -21.53 29.99 13.36
N ASN A 90 -21.13 30.59 12.22
CA ASN A 90 -21.34 31.99 11.83
C ASN A 90 -20.55 33.01 12.66
N GLU A 91 -19.67 32.60 13.56
CA GLU A 91 -18.71 33.50 14.23
C GLU A 91 -17.44 33.66 13.40
N LYS A 92 -16.70 34.75 13.70
CA LYS A 92 -15.37 35.00 13.09
C LYS A 92 -14.29 34.32 13.91
N PHE A 93 -13.35 33.68 13.22
CA PHE A 93 -12.21 33.03 13.84
C PHE A 93 -10.93 33.37 13.07
N ARG A 94 -9.90 33.82 13.79
CA ARG A 94 -8.63 34.22 13.19
C ARG A 94 -7.56 33.15 13.37
N LEU A 95 -6.85 32.86 12.30
CA LEU A 95 -5.62 32.11 12.29
C LEU A 95 -4.47 33.06 11.96
N ASP A 96 -3.39 33.05 12.72
CA ASP A 96 -2.22 33.91 12.47
C ASP A 96 -0.90 33.30 12.96
N LEU A 97 0.24 33.95 12.59
CA LEU A 97 1.59 33.50 12.97
C LEU A 97 2.01 33.90 14.39
N LYS A 98 1.25 34.75 15.09
CA LYS A 98 1.63 35.22 16.40
C LYS A 98 1.70 34.07 17.40
N ASP A 99 2.85 33.96 18.08
CA ASP A 99 3.08 32.97 19.15
C ASP A 99 2.37 33.42 20.44
N GLU A 100 1.04 33.36 20.40
CA GLU A 100 0.18 33.68 21.52
C GLU A 100 -0.82 32.53 21.72
N VAL A 101 -1.12 32.25 22.98
CA VAL A 101 -2.10 31.23 23.36
C VAL A 101 -3.46 31.54 22.72
N GLY A 102 -4.10 30.51 22.16
CA GLY A 102 -5.38 30.59 21.49
C GLY A 102 -6.53 30.94 22.44
N THR A 103 -7.56 31.53 21.86
CA THR A 103 -8.83 31.92 22.50
C THR A 103 -10.00 31.46 21.63
N LYS A 104 -11.22 31.73 22.05
CA LYS A 104 -12.43 31.47 21.22
C LYS A 104 -12.44 32.27 19.89
N ASP A 105 -11.63 33.34 19.76
CA ASP A 105 -11.64 34.24 18.60
C ASP A 105 -10.41 34.04 17.69
N ARG A 106 -9.34 33.40 18.17
CA ARG A 106 -8.10 33.18 17.42
C ARG A 106 -7.25 32.02 17.94
N VAL A 107 -6.41 31.48 17.05
CA VAL A 107 -5.33 30.55 17.41
C VAL A 107 -4.12 30.76 16.49
N GLN A 108 -2.92 30.49 17.03
CA GLN A 108 -1.70 30.44 16.24
C GLN A 108 -1.79 29.32 15.18
N LEU A 109 -1.35 29.62 13.96
CA LEU A 109 -1.07 28.63 12.92
C LEU A 109 0.37 28.82 12.46
N PRO A 110 1.37 28.10 13.07
CA PRO A 110 2.79 28.34 12.88
C PRO A 110 3.32 27.84 11.52
N HIS A 111 2.59 28.14 10.44
CA HIS A 111 2.85 27.65 9.09
C HIS A 111 2.74 28.78 8.09
N PRO A 112 3.82 29.58 7.88
CA PRO A 112 3.78 30.73 6.95
C PRO A 112 3.49 30.33 5.51
N GLU A 113 3.83 29.11 5.11
CA GLU A 113 3.55 28.55 3.79
C GLU A 113 2.05 28.39 3.49
N ILE A 114 1.23 28.20 4.54
CA ILE A 114 -0.24 28.17 4.38
C ILE A 114 -0.73 29.57 3.96
N PHE A 115 -0.30 30.60 4.70
CA PHE A 115 -0.76 31.97 4.42
C PHE A 115 -0.30 32.50 3.06
N GLN A 116 0.85 32.00 2.55
CA GLN A 116 1.33 32.31 1.20
C GLN A 116 0.43 31.73 0.09
N ALA A 117 -0.22 30.60 0.37
CA ALA A 117 -1.05 29.89 -0.59
C ALA A 117 -2.55 30.23 -0.45
N LEU A 118 -2.99 30.73 0.70
CA LEU A 118 -4.39 31.06 0.94
C LEU A 118 -4.88 32.21 0.05
N HIS A 119 -6.17 32.12 -0.31
CA HIS A 119 -6.92 33.17 -0.98
C HIS A 119 -8.32 33.30 -0.36
N GLU A 120 -9.00 34.40 -0.59
CA GLU A 120 -10.39 34.58 -0.18
C GLU A 120 -11.28 33.51 -0.81
N GLY A 121 -12.13 32.90 -0.01
CA GLY A 121 -12.99 31.78 -0.39
C GLY A 121 -12.37 30.39 -0.19
N ALA A 122 -11.08 30.29 0.13
CA ALA A 122 -10.45 28.99 0.46
C ALA A 122 -11.00 28.40 1.76
N HIS A 123 -11.09 27.09 1.83
CA HIS A 123 -11.51 26.38 3.05
C HIS A 123 -10.31 25.95 3.89
N LEU A 124 -10.49 25.99 5.19
CA LEU A 124 -9.61 25.41 6.19
C LEU A 124 -10.43 24.39 7.00
N LEU A 125 -9.91 23.19 7.10
CA LEU A 125 -10.52 22.07 7.84
C LEU A 125 -9.65 21.78 9.05
N ILE A 126 -10.24 21.75 10.24
CA ILE A 126 -9.53 21.48 11.49
C ILE A 126 -10.14 20.25 12.18
N ASN A 127 -9.33 19.49 12.92
CA ASN A 127 -9.74 18.29 13.64
C ASN A 127 -10.42 17.26 12.71
N ASP A 128 -9.70 16.85 11.66
CA ASP A 128 -10.16 15.89 10.65
C ASP A 128 -11.48 16.30 9.97
N GLY A 129 -11.64 17.61 9.72
CA GLY A 129 -12.79 18.18 9.03
C GLY A 129 -14.04 18.38 9.89
N LYS A 130 -13.99 18.10 11.19
CA LYS A 130 -15.09 18.37 12.13
C LYS A 130 -15.39 19.85 12.23
N ILE A 131 -14.37 20.71 12.13
CA ILE A 131 -14.49 22.15 12.07
C ILE A 131 -14.18 22.59 10.67
N LYS A 132 -15.06 23.42 10.08
CA LYS A 132 -14.90 23.96 8.75
C LYS A 132 -14.93 25.48 8.78
N LEU A 133 -13.89 26.10 8.25
CA LEU A 133 -13.76 27.55 8.11
C LEU A 133 -13.68 27.93 6.63
N ILE A 134 -14.16 29.12 6.29
CA ILE A 134 -13.94 29.75 4.99
C ILE A 134 -13.20 31.08 5.18
N VAL A 135 -12.17 31.31 4.38
CA VAL A 135 -11.37 32.52 4.44
C VAL A 135 -12.17 33.71 3.87
N GLU A 136 -12.47 34.71 4.70
CA GLU A 136 -13.05 35.97 4.26
C GLU A 136 -11.98 36.97 3.83
N LYS A 137 -10.85 37.00 4.55
CA LYS A 137 -9.71 37.86 4.27
C LYS A 137 -8.41 37.22 4.69
N CYS A 138 -7.37 37.35 3.91
CA CYS A 138 -6.05 36.82 4.26
C CYS A 138 -4.92 37.78 3.92
N GLY A 139 -3.79 37.56 4.55
CA GLY A 139 -2.53 38.28 4.33
C GLY A 139 -1.35 37.33 4.62
N PRO A 140 -0.10 37.81 4.50
CA PRO A 140 1.09 36.97 4.65
C PRO A 140 1.23 36.31 6.01
N GLU A 141 0.53 36.82 7.04
CA GLU A 141 0.67 36.35 8.42
C GLU A 141 -0.66 36.02 9.10
N PHE A 142 -1.78 36.12 8.38
CA PHE A 142 -3.09 35.86 8.97
C PHE A 142 -4.15 35.41 7.95
N ALA A 143 -5.19 34.78 8.47
CA ALA A 143 -6.46 34.53 7.81
C ALA A 143 -7.61 34.81 8.77
N ASP A 144 -8.48 35.76 8.42
CA ASP A 144 -9.77 36.00 9.08
C ASP A 144 -10.81 35.13 8.39
N CYS A 145 -11.42 34.24 9.15
CA CYS A 145 -12.32 33.20 8.64
C CYS A 145 -13.70 33.34 9.23
N LEU A 146 -14.71 32.90 8.47
CA LEU A 146 -16.04 32.62 8.97
C LEU A 146 -16.14 31.13 9.31
N VAL A 147 -16.69 30.81 10.48
CA VAL A 147 -16.94 29.43 10.89
C VAL A 147 -18.17 28.89 10.17
N LEU A 148 -17.98 27.92 9.26
CA LEU A 148 -19.08 27.24 8.55
C LEU A 148 -19.63 26.06 9.32
N ASN A 149 -18.79 25.38 10.07
CA ASN A 149 -19.16 24.30 11.00
C ASN A 149 -18.31 24.45 12.26
N GLY A 150 -18.93 24.72 13.37
CA GLY A 150 -18.29 24.92 14.67
C GLY A 150 -18.08 23.63 15.44
N GLY A 151 -17.57 23.74 16.65
CA GLY A 151 -17.35 22.66 17.59
C GLY A 151 -16.13 22.88 18.46
N GLU A 152 -15.73 21.83 19.17
CA GLU A 152 -14.59 21.84 20.07
C GLU A 152 -13.26 21.79 19.30
N ILE A 153 -12.43 22.82 19.50
CA ILE A 153 -11.07 22.90 18.99
C ILE A 153 -10.07 22.76 20.14
N SER A 154 -9.15 21.84 20.05
CA SER A 154 -8.15 21.60 21.09
C SER A 154 -6.71 21.78 20.59
N ASP A 155 -5.77 21.73 21.53
CA ASP A 155 -4.34 21.89 21.27
C ASP A 155 -3.83 21.04 20.13
N ARG A 156 -3.04 21.65 19.25
CA ARG A 156 -2.27 20.97 18.20
C ARG A 156 -3.10 20.11 17.24
N LYS A 157 -4.35 20.46 17.04
CA LYS A 157 -5.21 19.79 16.05
C LYS A 157 -4.70 20.00 14.63
N GLY A 158 -4.86 18.96 13.81
CA GLY A 158 -4.48 18.99 12.40
C GLY A 158 -5.28 20.01 11.61
N VAL A 159 -4.63 20.63 10.63
CA VAL A 159 -5.21 21.58 9.69
C VAL A 159 -5.04 21.03 8.28
N ASN A 160 -6.12 21.00 7.51
CA ASN A 160 -6.13 20.64 6.10
C ASN A 160 -6.57 21.84 5.26
N VAL A 161 -5.98 21.99 4.09
CA VAL A 161 -6.28 23.08 3.14
C VAL A 161 -6.54 22.46 1.78
N PRO A 162 -7.79 22.03 1.49
CA PRO A 162 -8.10 21.22 0.31
C PRO A 162 -8.03 21.99 -1.02
N ASP A 163 -8.29 23.30 -0.99
CA ASP A 163 -8.47 24.11 -2.19
C ASP A 163 -7.17 24.60 -2.80
N VAL A 164 -6.03 24.45 -2.10
CA VAL A 164 -4.74 25.03 -2.52
C VAL A 164 -3.64 23.97 -2.55
N ILE A 165 -2.69 24.17 -3.46
CA ILE A 165 -1.43 23.45 -3.46
C ILE A 165 -0.46 24.21 -2.54
N LEU A 166 -0.06 23.59 -1.46
CA LEU A 166 0.87 24.20 -0.53
C LEU A 166 2.30 24.17 -1.10
N PRO A 167 3.07 25.27 -0.98
CA PRO A 167 4.47 25.30 -1.37
C PRO A 167 5.37 24.62 -0.34
N LEU A 168 5.00 23.40 0.03
CA LEU A 168 5.70 22.56 1.00
C LEU A 168 6.42 21.43 0.28
N ALA A 169 7.60 21.06 0.79
CA ALA A 169 8.23 19.79 0.46
C ALA A 169 7.39 18.64 1.08
N ALA A 170 7.24 17.53 0.38
CA ALA A 170 6.58 16.35 0.91
C ALA A 170 7.34 15.73 2.09
N LEU A 171 8.64 15.98 2.19
CA LEU A 171 9.53 15.51 3.26
C LEU A 171 9.89 16.66 4.21
N SER A 172 9.44 16.58 5.45
CA SER A 172 9.91 17.43 6.54
C SER A 172 11.36 17.08 6.94
N GLU A 173 11.99 17.89 7.79
CA GLU A 173 13.32 17.56 8.35
C GLU A 173 13.29 16.25 9.15
N LYS A 174 12.21 16.03 9.90
CA LYS A 174 11.98 14.75 10.60
C LYS A 174 11.89 13.59 9.60
N ASP A 175 11.13 13.74 8.54
CA ASP A 175 10.98 12.67 7.53
C ASP A 175 12.29 12.35 6.84
N ARG A 176 13.18 13.32 6.64
CA ARG A 176 14.53 13.08 6.10
C ARG A 176 15.41 12.27 7.05
N ALA A 177 15.35 12.57 8.35
CA ALA A 177 16.06 11.81 9.37
C ALA A 177 15.48 10.38 9.50
N ASP A 178 14.17 10.26 9.54
CA ASP A 178 13.48 8.96 9.55
C ASP A 178 13.81 8.14 8.30
N LEU A 179 13.81 8.77 7.12
CA LEU A 179 14.11 8.10 5.85
C LEU A 179 15.51 7.48 5.85
N GLU A 180 16.52 8.21 6.29
CA GLU A 180 17.88 7.68 6.36
C GLU A 180 17.95 6.49 7.31
N PHE A 181 17.38 6.62 8.52
CA PHE A 181 17.34 5.57 9.52
C PHE A 181 16.66 4.29 8.99
N ILE A 182 15.46 4.39 8.40
CA ILE A 182 14.73 3.22 7.91
C ILE A 182 15.38 2.58 6.68
N CYS A 183 16.04 3.38 5.82
CA CYS A 183 16.82 2.85 4.71
C CYS A 183 18.03 2.04 5.21
N ASP A 184 18.69 2.49 6.27
CA ASP A 184 19.80 1.75 6.88
C ASP A 184 19.36 0.48 7.59
N LEU A 185 18.12 0.43 8.11
CA LEU A 185 17.52 -0.81 8.63
C LEU A 185 17.22 -1.83 7.52
N GLY A 186 17.08 -1.42 6.27
CA GLY A 186 16.76 -2.32 5.15
C GLY A 186 15.26 -2.62 5.05
N ILE A 187 14.43 -1.58 5.01
CA ILE A 187 13.01 -1.71 4.69
C ILE A 187 12.80 -2.04 3.21
N ASP A 188 11.64 -2.61 2.86
CA ASP A 188 11.32 -3.01 1.49
C ASP A 188 10.54 -1.92 0.74
N TRP A 189 9.66 -1.22 1.46
CA TRP A 189 8.77 -0.20 0.94
C TRP A 189 8.76 1.05 1.81
N LEU A 190 8.82 2.22 1.17
CA LEU A 190 8.59 3.52 1.79
C LEU A 190 7.25 4.08 1.33
N ALA A 191 6.32 4.37 2.24
CA ALA A 191 5.12 5.14 1.95
C ALA A 191 5.38 6.64 2.20
N LEU A 192 5.17 7.44 1.17
CA LEU A 192 5.33 8.90 1.20
C LEU A 192 3.97 9.57 1.39
N SER A 193 3.79 10.24 2.54
CA SER A 193 2.56 10.95 2.89
C SER A 193 2.47 12.32 2.20
N PHE A 194 1.25 12.82 2.06
CA PHE A 194 0.94 14.16 1.52
C PHE A 194 1.51 14.46 0.14
N VAL A 195 1.66 13.45 -0.71
CA VAL A 195 2.06 13.63 -2.11
C VAL A 195 1.08 14.54 -2.82
N GLN A 196 1.57 15.55 -3.53
CA GLN A 196 0.79 16.47 -4.33
C GLN A 196 1.10 16.37 -5.83
N ARG A 197 2.34 15.99 -6.18
CA ARG A 197 2.89 15.99 -7.57
C ARG A 197 4.02 14.97 -7.73
N ALA A 198 4.42 14.72 -8.98
CA ALA A 198 5.47 13.73 -9.30
C ALA A 198 6.85 14.08 -8.70
N GLU A 199 7.16 15.38 -8.60
CA GLU A 199 8.42 15.88 -8.07
C GLU A 199 8.66 15.45 -6.61
N ASP A 200 7.60 15.33 -5.82
CA ASP A 200 7.67 14.88 -4.44
C ASP A 200 8.24 13.45 -4.34
N ILE A 201 7.81 12.58 -5.26
CA ILE A 201 8.31 11.20 -5.34
C ILE A 201 9.74 11.15 -5.85
N LEU A 202 10.07 11.98 -6.85
CA LEU A 202 11.42 12.04 -7.40
C LEU A 202 12.43 12.51 -6.36
N GLU A 203 12.06 13.46 -5.50
CA GLU A 203 12.89 13.88 -4.36
C GLU A 203 13.14 12.70 -3.39
N ALA A 204 12.08 12.00 -2.96
CA ALA A 204 12.21 10.84 -2.09
C ALA A 204 13.08 9.74 -2.73
N ARG A 205 12.89 9.46 -4.02
CA ARG A 205 13.72 8.48 -4.76
C ARG A 205 15.19 8.83 -4.78
N ASN A 206 15.53 10.11 -4.95
CA ASN A 206 16.91 10.56 -4.94
C ASN A 206 17.57 10.31 -3.57
N LEU A 207 16.85 10.56 -2.48
CA LEU A 207 17.34 10.32 -1.11
C LEU A 207 17.45 8.83 -0.79
N ILE A 208 16.47 8.03 -1.19
CA ILE A 208 16.47 6.55 -1.00
C ILE A 208 17.63 5.91 -1.77
N ALA A 209 17.99 6.45 -2.93
CA ALA A 209 19.08 5.93 -3.78
C ALA A 209 18.95 4.42 -4.10
N GLY A 210 17.72 3.94 -4.31
CA GLY A 210 17.44 2.55 -4.67
C GLY A 210 17.37 1.56 -3.49
N ARG A 211 17.56 1.99 -2.25
CA ARG A 211 17.50 1.14 -1.04
C ARG A 211 16.11 0.60 -0.73
N ALA A 212 15.03 1.27 -1.18
CA ALA A 212 13.64 0.83 -1.01
C ALA A 212 12.79 1.22 -2.22
N SER A 213 11.62 0.60 -2.37
CA SER A 213 10.60 0.99 -3.34
C SER A 213 9.63 2.02 -2.75
N VAL A 214 9.08 2.92 -3.58
CA VAL A 214 8.25 4.04 -3.12
C VAL A 214 6.77 3.81 -3.40
N ILE A 215 5.96 3.90 -2.35
CA ILE A 215 4.51 3.96 -2.40
C ILE A 215 4.06 5.41 -2.22
N SER A 216 3.33 5.94 -3.19
CA SER A 216 2.72 7.26 -3.08
C SER A 216 1.36 7.16 -2.41
N LYS A 217 1.16 7.89 -1.31
CA LYS A 217 -0.12 7.97 -0.63
C LYS A 217 -0.98 9.05 -1.28
N ILE A 218 -2.14 8.65 -1.77
CA ILE A 218 -3.10 9.56 -2.40
C ILE A 218 -4.08 10.01 -1.32
N GLU A 219 -3.82 11.19 -0.80
CA GLU A 219 -4.50 11.81 0.36
C GLU A 219 -5.09 13.17 0.00
N LYS A 220 -4.67 13.78 -1.12
CA LYS A 220 -5.02 15.14 -1.50
C LYS A 220 -5.72 15.23 -2.85
N PRO A 221 -6.63 16.21 -3.03
CA PRO A 221 -7.27 16.48 -4.33
C PRO A 221 -6.26 16.77 -5.45
N SER A 222 -5.14 17.43 -5.14
CA SER A 222 -4.05 17.70 -6.08
C SER A 222 -3.42 16.40 -6.60
N ALA A 223 -3.17 15.42 -5.72
CA ALA A 223 -2.65 14.11 -6.10
C ALA A 223 -3.62 13.35 -7.00
N VAL A 224 -4.93 13.45 -6.76
CA VAL A 224 -5.95 12.84 -7.64
C VAL A 224 -5.94 13.46 -9.03
N LYS A 225 -5.76 14.80 -9.13
CA LYS A 225 -5.66 15.52 -10.41
C LYS A 225 -4.39 15.13 -11.18
N SER A 226 -3.25 15.03 -10.49
CA SER A 226 -1.92 14.73 -11.07
C SER A 226 -1.61 13.24 -11.07
N PHE A 227 -2.60 12.37 -10.85
CA PHE A 227 -2.38 10.96 -10.57
C PHE A 227 -1.59 10.21 -11.64
N ASP A 228 -1.82 10.51 -12.92
CA ASP A 228 -1.14 9.82 -14.01
C ASP A 228 0.39 10.08 -14.02
N ASP A 229 0.80 11.28 -13.64
CA ASP A 229 2.22 11.63 -13.53
C ASP A 229 2.84 11.06 -12.25
N ILE A 230 2.11 11.10 -11.13
CA ILE A 230 2.49 10.44 -9.88
C ILE A 230 2.67 8.93 -10.11
N LEU A 231 1.72 8.28 -10.76
CA LEU A 231 1.77 6.84 -11.02
C LEU A 231 2.99 6.45 -11.86
N LYS A 232 3.42 7.26 -12.82
CA LYS A 232 4.61 6.96 -13.65
C LYS A 232 5.88 6.79 -12.82
N VAL A 233 6.07 7.63 -11.80
CA VAL A 233 7.29 7.69 -10.99
C VAL A 233 7.21 6.89 -9.68
N SER A 234 6.03 6.39 -9.29
CA SER A 234 5.82 5.54 -8.11
C SER A 234 6.07 4.07 -8.43
N ASP A 235 6.47 3.27 -7.43
CA ASP A 235 6.55 1.80 -7.54
C ASP A 235 5.24 1.14 -7.11
N GLY A 236 4.49 1.76 -6.20
CA GLY A 236 3.16 1.37 -5.76
C GLY A 236 2.35 2.59 -5.33
N VAL A 237 1.09 2.37 -4.97
CA VAL A 237 0.16 3.42 -4.55
C VAL A 237 -0.62 2.98 -3.30
N MET A 238 -0.90 3.92 -2.41
CA MET A 238 -1.84 3.73 -1.31
C MET A 238 -2.98 4.72 -1.44
N VAL A 239 -4.21 4.24 -1.49
CA VAL A 239 -5.42 5.06 -1.41
C VAL A 239 -5.74 5.22 0.08
N ALA A 240 -5.32 6.35 0.66
CA ALA A 240 -5.51 6.67 2.09
C ALA A 240 -6.85 7.40 2.26
N ARG A 241 -7.92 6.61 2.43
CA ARG A 241 -9.30 7.11 2.36
C ARG A 241 -9.67 8.05 3.50
N GLY A 242 -9.07 7.87 4.68
CA GLY A 242 -9.28 8.75 5.82
C GLY A 242 -8.92 10.19 5.50
N ASP A 243 -7.66 10.45 5.13
CA ASP A 243 -7.18 11.79 4.79
C ASP A 243 -7.86 12.33 3.52
N LEU A 244 -8.06 11.48 2.50
CA LEU A 244 -8.73 11.87 1.28
C LEU A 244 -10.20 12.27 1.52
N GLY A 245 -10.89 11.59 2.45
CA GLY A 245 -12.28 11.90 2.83
C GLY A 245 -12.42 13.14 3.72
N VAL A 246 -11.33 13.60 4.34
CA VAL A 246 -11.27 14.91 4.99
C VAL A 246 -11.15 16.02 3.94
N GLU A 247 -10.30 15.83 2.95
CA GLU A 247 -9.97 16.84 1.93
C GLU A 247 -11.02 16.91 0.79
N LEU A 248 -11.86 15.92 0.62
CA LEU A 248 -12.90 15.84 -0.40
C LEU A 248 -14.26 15.50 0.21
N PRO A 249 -15.37 15.92 -0.42
CA PRO A 249 -16.68 15.39 -0.04
C PRO A 249 -16.67 13.86 -0.02
N VAL A 250 -17.10 13.25 1.09
CA VAL A 250 -16.96 11.82 1.35
C VAL A 250 -17.56 10.94 0.24
N GLN A 251 -18.64 11.37 -0.39
CA GLN A 251 -19.28 10.67 -1.51
C GLN A 251 -18.40 10.60 -2.77
N ASN A 252 -17.33 11.40 -2.87
CA ASN A 252 -16.39 11.39 -3.99
C ASN A 252 -15.30 10.32 -3.82
N VAL A 253 -15.08 9.83 -2.60
CA VAL A 253 -13.99 8.87 -2.30
C VAL A 253 -14.19 7.54 -3.01
N PRO A 254 -15.36 6.86 -2.98
CA PRO A 254 -15.52 5.55 -3.62
C PRO A 254 -15.27 5.55 -5.13
N PRO A 255 -15.83 6.50 -5.95
CA PRO A 255 -15.53 6.51 -7.38
C PRO A 255 -14.06 6.87 -7.68
N ILE A 256 -13.41 7.67 -6.83
CA ILE A 256 -11.97 7.96 -6.95
C ILE A 256 -11.18 6.68 -6.69
N GLN A 257 -11.40 6.01 -5.56
CA GLN A 257 -10.74 4.73 -5.22
C GLN A 257 -10.81 3.75 -6.40
N LYS A 258 -11.99 3.49 -6.90
CA LYS A 258 -12.22 2.57 -8.03
C LYS A 258 -11.40 2.94 -9.27
N ARG A 259 -11.33 4.24 -9.58
CA ARG A 259 -10.55 4.76 -10.72
C ARG A 259 -9.05 4.59 -10.50
N LEU A 260 -8.56 4.89 -9.30
CA LEU A 260 -7.15 4.75 -8.93
C LEU A 260 -6.70 3.28 -8.96
N VAL A 261 -7.46 2.38 -8.35
CA VAL A 261 -7.18 0.92 -8.35
C VAL A 261 -7.07 0.40 -9.79
N ARG A 262 -8.02 0.76 -10.68
CA ARG A 262 -7.97 0.35 -12.09
C ARG A 262 -6.73 0.86 -12.83
N LYS A 263 -6.32 2.11 -12.57
CA LYS A 263 -5.12 2.69 -13.20
C LYS A 263 -3.84 2.02 -12.71
N CYS A 264 -3.73 1.75 -11.41
CA CYS A 264 -2.60 1.04 -10.81
C CYS A 264 -2.48 -0.38 -11.39
N ARG A 265 -3.58 -1.13 -11.41
CA ARG A 265 -3.61 -2.46 -12.01
C ARG A 265 -3.19 -2.43 -13.49
N ALA A 266 -3.72 -1.48 -14.29
CA ALA A 266 -3.34 -1.35 -15.70
C ALA A 266 -1.82 -1.07 -15.89
N ALA A 267 -1.23 -0.36 -14.94
CA ALA A 267 0.20 -0.05 -14.92
C ALA A 267 1.08 -1.17 -14.32
N ALA A 268 0.50 -2.28 -13.86
CA ALA A 268 1.18 -3.35 -13.11
C ALA A 268 1.92 -2.82 -11.87
N LYS A 269 1.31 -1.88 -11.14
CA LYS A 269 1.84 -1.32 -9.90
C LYS A 269 0.91 -1.68 -8.75
N PRO A 270 1.42 -2.28 -7.66
CA PRO A 270 0.59 -2.69 -6.54
C PRO A 270 -0.14 -1.49 -5.93
N VAL A 271 -1.39 -1.73 -5.53
CA VAL A 271 -2.23 -0.72 -4.89
C VAL A 271 -2.80 -1.25 -3.58
N ILE A 272 -2.64 -0.45 -2.52
CA ILE A 272 -3.18 -0.68 -1.19
C ILE A 272 -4.43 0.18 -1.01
N VAL A 273 -5.54 -0.42 -0.58
CA VAL A 273 -6.69 0.32 -0.05
C VAL A 273 -6.59 0.36 1.47
N ALA A 274 -6.57 1.58 2.03
CA ALA A 274 -6.20 1.80 3.41
C ALA A 274 -7.22 2.66 4.17
N THR A 275 -7.17 2.54 5.50
CA THR A 275 -7.94 3.25 6.52
C THR A 275 -9.42 2.90 6.58
N GLN A 276 -9.96 2.86 7.80
CA GLN A 276 -11.37 2.62 8.09
C GLN A 276 -11.92 1.32 7.45
N MET A 277 -11.14 0.24 7.50
CA MET A 277 -11.54 -1.04 6.92
C MET A 277 -12.39 -1.88 7.90
N LEU A 278 -11.90 -2.07 9.13
CA LEU A 278 -12.58 -2.77 10.22
C LEU A 278 -12.47 -1.96 11.52
N GLU A 279 -12.68 -0.65 11.45
CA GLU A 279 -12.39 0.32 12.51
C GLU A 279 -13.10 -0.01 13.83
N SER A 280 -14.32 -0.55 13.77
CA SER A 280 -15.05 -0.98 14.98
C SER A 280 -14.32 -2.11 15.73
N MET A 281 -13.46 -2.88 15.07
CA MET A 281 -12.65 -3.94 15.70
C MET A 281 -11.47 -3.41 16.54
N ILE A 282 -11.26 -2.09 16.61
CA ILE A 282 -10.38 -1.50 17.61
C ILE A 282 -10.89 -1.85 19.02
N GLU A 283 -12.23 -1.78 19.23
CA GLU A 283 -12.87 -1.98 20.53
C GLU A 283 -13.83 -3.18 20.57
N SER A 284 -14.24 -3.70 19.42
CA SER A 284 -15.20 -4.80 19.29
C SER A 284 -14.55 -6.05 18.67
N PRO A 285 -14.85 -7.27 19.16
CA PRO A 285 -14.39 -8.50 18.54
C PRO A 285 -15.07 -8.80 17.19
N MET A 286 -16.10 -8.05 16.81
CA MET A 286 -16.88 -8.25 15.59
C MET A 286 -16.98 -6.94 14.82
N PRO A 287 -16.75 -6.95 13.49
CA PRO A 287 -16.95 -5.78 12.65
C PRO A 287 -18.43 -5.53 12.38
N THR A 288 -18.74 -4.34 11.92
CA THR A 288 -20.06 -4.04 11.36
C THR A 288 -20.23 -4.68 9.97
N ARG A 289 -21.47 -4.88 9.54
CA ARG A 289 -21.77 -5.37 8.18
C ARG A 289 -21.30 -4.40 7.09
N ALA A 290 -21.32 -3.10 7.38
CA ALA A 290 -20.84 -2.07 6.45
C ALA A 290 -19.33 -2.19 6.22
N GLU A 291 -18.56 -2.43 7.26
CA GLU A 291 -17.10 -2.64 7.16
C GLU A 291 -16.75 -3.91 6.38
N VAL A 292 -17.45 -5.02 6.64
CA VAL A 292 -17.27 -6.26 5.86
C VAL A 292 -17.58 -6.02 4.38
N SER A 293 -18.65 -5.27 4.08
CA SER A 293 -19.00 -4.91 2.71
C SER A 293 -17.97 -3.99 2.06
N ASP A 294 -17.35 -3.09 2.83
CA ASP A 294 -16.30 -2.21 2.33
C ASP A 294 -15.00 -2.97 2.01
N VAL A 295 -14.58 -3.87 2.91
CA VAL A 295 -13.46 -4.80 2.63
C VAL A 295 -13.72 -5.61 1.37
N ALA A 296 -14.91 -6.22 1.24
CA ALA A 296 -15.30 -6.98 0.06
C ALA A 296 -15.27 -6.12 -1.21
N THR A 297 -15.75 -4.87 -1.15
CA THR A 297 -15.73 -3.92 -2.27
C THR A 297 -14.30 -3.64 -2.74
N ALA A 298 -13.36 -3.39 -1.83
CA ALA A 298 -11.95 -3.16 -2.18
C ALA A 298 -11.32 -4.37 -2.90
N ILE A 299 -11.73 -5.59 -2.51
CA ILE A 299 -11.29 -6.83 -3.15
C ILE A 299 -11.91 -6.98 -4.55
N TYR A 300 -13.23 -6.80 -4.70
CA TYR A 300 -13.93 -6.83 -5.99
C TYR A 300 -13.43 -5.76 -6.98
N GLU A 301 -12.92 -4.63 -6.50
CA GLU A 301 -12.31 -3.61 -7.35
C GLU A 301 -10.94 -4.02 -7.90
N GLY A 302 -10.34 -5.08 -7.35
CA GLY A 302 -9.08 -5.67 -7.81
C GLY A 302 -7.85 -5.01 -7.24
N SER A 303 -7.90 -4.49 -5.99
CA SER A 303 -6.71 -4.02 -5.26
C SER A 303 -5.70 -5.17 -5.05
N ASP A 304 -4.44 -4.82 -4.86
CA ASP A 304 -3.39 -5.79 -4.56
C ASP A 304 -3.33 -6.10 -3.06
N ALA A 305 -3.62 -5.10 -2.23
CA ALA A 305 -3.63 -5.25 -0.79
C ALA A 305 -4.70 -4.38 -0.12
N ILE A 306 -5.09 -4.80 1.07
CA ILE A 306 -5.95 -4.09 2.01
C ILE A 306 -5.20 -3.92 3.33
N MET A 307 -5.42 -2.81 4.05
CA MET A 307 -4.61 -2.46 5.20
C MET A 307 -5.45 -2.24 6.46
N LEU A 308 -4.99 -2.83 7.56
CA LEU A 308 -5.41 -2.52 8.93
C LEU A 308 -4.48 -1.46 9.54
N SER A 309 -5.03 -0.49 10.21
CA SER A 309 -4.33 0.62 10.86
C SER A 309 -4.35 0.46 12.39
N ALA A 310 -5.22 1.19 13.08
CA ALA A 310 -5.35 1.09 14.53
C ALA A 310 -5.89 -0.27 15.00
N GLU A 311 -6.64 -0.96 14.17
CA GLU A 311 -7.22 -2.29 14.44
C GLU A 311 -6.14 -3.31 14.85
N SER A 312 -5.00 -3.30 14.18
CA SER A 312 -3.86 -4.17 14.48
C SER A 312 -2.77 -3.51 15.32
N ALA A 313 -2.68 -2.16 15.34
CA ALA A 313 -1.63 -1.43 16.03
C ALA A 313 -1.94 -1.12 17.49
N ALA A 314 -3.18 -0.78 17.81
CA ALA A 314 -3.61 -0.31 19.13
C ALA A 314 -4.94 -0.93 19.59
N GLY A 315 -5.60 -1.71 18.73
CA GLY A 315 -6.88 -2.34 19.04
C GLY A 315 -6.75 -3.45 20.09
N GLN A 316 -7.89 -3.81 20.67
CA GLN A 316 -7.99 -4.88 21.68
C GLN A 316 -7.95 -6.27 21.03
N PHE A 317 -8.21 -6.39 19.72
CA PHE A 317 -8.37 -7.66 19.01
C PHE A 317 -7.50 -7.75 17.73
N PRO A 318 -6.18 -7.48 17.79
CA PRO A 318 -5.35 -7.33 16.61
C PRO A 318 -5.30 -8.59 15.72
N ILE A 319 -5.18 -9.77 16.31
CA ILE A 319 -5.12 -11.05 15.59
C ILE A 319 -6.47 -11.34 14.94
N LEU A 320 -7.57 -11.16 15.67
CA LEU A 320 -8.92 -11.41 15.17
C LEU A 320 -9.30 -10.47 14.03
N ALA A 321 -8.79 -9.22 14.03
CA ALA A 321 -8.99 -8.28 12.93
C ALA A 321 -8.32 -8.77 11.63
N VAL A 322 -7.09 -9.31 11.72
CA VAL A 322 -6.40 -9.92 10.58
C VAL A 322 -7.12 -11.19 10.10
N GLU A 323 -7.53 -12.07 11.01
CA GLU A 323 -8.30 -13.29 10.69
C GLU A 323 -9.62 -12.95 10.00
N THR A 324 -10.35 -11.96 10.50
CA THR A 324 -11.60 -11.50 9.90
C THR A 324 -11.39 -10.98 8.48
N MET A 325 -10.39 -10.11 8.29
CA MET A 325 -10.03 -9.59 6.97
C MET A 325 -9.62 -10.72 6.01
N ASN A 326 -8.84 -11.69 6.50
CA ASN A 326 -8.44 -12.87 5.73
C ASN A 326 -9.64 -13.72 5.31
N ASN A 327 -10.59 -13.95 6.23
CA ASN A 327 -11.78 -14.76 5.94
C ASN A 327 -12.70 -14.08 4.92
N VAL A 328 -12.90 -12.75 5.05
CA VAL A 328 -13.64 -11.99 4.04
C VAL A 328 -12.98 -12.10 2.66
N ALA A 329 -11.66 -12.04 2.63
CA ALA A 329 -10.91 -12.14 1.36
C ALA A 329 -11.05 -13.53 0.72
N ILE A 330 -10.96 -14.59 1.49
CA ILE A 330 -11.14 -15.97 1.01
C ILE A 330 -12.56 -16.15 0.43
N GLU A 331 -13.57 -15.69 1.15
CA GLU A 331 -14.97 -15.82 0.71
C GLU A 331 -15.24 -15.06 -0.58
N VAL A 332 -14.77 -13.81 -0.67
CA VAL A 332 -14.94 -12.99 -1.89
C VAL A 332 -14.22 -13.59 -3.09
N GLU A 333 -12.97 -14.05 -2.93
CA GLU A 333 -12.20 -14.60 -4.04
C GLU A 333 -12.66 -15.99 -4.47
N SER A 334 -13.41 -16.71 -3.62
CA SER A 334 -14.04 -17.99 -3.96
C SER A 334 -15.39 -17.83 -4.68
N ASP A 335 -16.00 -16.65 -4.63
CA ASP A 335 -17.26 -16.38 -5.31
C ASP A 335 -17.06 -16.28 -6.83
N PRO A 336 -17.89 -16.97 -7.64
CA PRO A 336 -17.81 -16.88 -9.11
C PRO A 336 -17.88 -15.46 -9.66
N THR A 337 -18.64 -14.57 -9.02
CA THR A 337 -18.78 -13.15 -9.40
C THR A 337 -17.45 -12.40 -9.36
N TYR A 338 -16.53 -12.76 -8.45
CA TYR A 338 -15.20 -12.15 -8.42
C TYR A 338 -14.45 -12.34 -9.74
N THR A 339 -14.45 -13.55 -10.26
CA THR A 339 -13.81 -13.86 -11.55
C THR A 339 -14.43 -13.06 -12.70
N GLU A 340 -15.78 -12.96 -12.75
CA GLU A 340 -16.49 -12.21 -13.77
C GLU A 340 -16.13 -10.71 -13.73
N VAL A 341 -16.07 -10.13 -12.53
CA VAL A 341 -15.68 -8.73 -12.34
C VAL A 341 -14.22 -8.50 -12.76
N MET A 342 -13.31 -9.42 -12.41
CA MET A 342 -11.90 -9.33 -12.80
C MET A 342 -11.72 -9.41 -14.32
N GLU A 343 -12.49 -10.26 -15.00
CA GLU A 343 -12.48 -10.37 -16.46
C GLU A 343 -13.05 -9.12 -17.12
N ALA A 344 -14.22 -8.65 -16.69
CA ALA A 344 -14.85 -7.44 -17.22
C ALA A 344 -13.99 -6.17 -17.05
N SER A 345 -13.15 -6.13 -16.02
CA SER A 345 -12.25 -5.01 -15.73
C SER A 345 -10.91 -5.08 -16.45
N ARG A 346 -10.65 -6.14 -17.22
CA ARG A 346 -9.40 -6.38 -17.94
C ARG A 346 -9.24 -5.42 -19.12
N ARG A 347 -8.31 -4.46 -19.00
CA ARG A 347 -8.04 -3.44 -20.03
C ARG A 347 -6.54 -3.23 -20.28
N ALA A 348 -5.72 -4.24 -20.12
CA ALA A 348 -4.28 -4.09 -20.30
C ALA A 348 -3.96 -3.74 -21.76
N LYS A 349 -3.32 -2.59 -21.98
CA LYS A 349 -2.65 -2.30 -23.25
C LYS A 349 -1.43 -3.20 -23.33
N ARG A 350 -1.38 -4.06 -24.34
CA ARG A 350 -0.25 -4.95 -24.60
C ARG A 350 0.71 -4.22 -25.52
N ASN A 351 1.76 -3.64 -24.96
CA ASN A 351 2.70 -2.81 -25.70
C ASN A 351 4.10 -3.43 -25.80
N SER A 352 4.36 -4.56 -25.12
CA SER A 352 5.67 -5.22 -25.12
C SER A 352 5.55 -6.73 -25.33
N VAL A 353 6.68 -7.36 -25.67
CA VAL A 353 6.76 -8.83 -25.78
C VAL A 353 6.42 -9.47 -24.43
N ALA A 354 6.90 -8.91 -23.33
CA ALA A 354 6.60 -9.38 -21.98
C ALA A 354 5.09 -9.37 -21.69
N ASP A 355 4.37 -8.30 -22.06
CA ASP A 355 2.91 -8.24 -21.96
C ASP A 355 2.21 -9.35 -22.74
N GLY A 356 2.70 -9.65 -23.95
CA GLY A 356 2.20 -10.74 -24.77
C GLY A 356 2.40 -12.11 -24.12
N ILE A 357 3.60 -12.36 -23.59
CA ILE A 357 3.96 -13.61 -22.92
C ILE A 357 3.10 -13.86 -21.68
N VAL A 358 2.99 -12.89 -20.76
CA VAL A 358 2.20 -13.07 -19.53
C VAL A 358 0.70 -13.23 -19.83
N SER A 359 0.21 -12.55 -20.86
CA SER A 359 -1.17 -12.70 -21.31
C SER A 359 -1.43 -14.09 -21.92
N ALA A 360 -0.49 -14.63 -22.69
CA ALA A 360 -0.57 -15.99 -23.20
C ALA A 360 -0.47 -17.03 -22.08
N ALA A 361 0.39 -16.80 -21.09
CA ALA A 361 0.50 -17.65 -19.89
C ALA A 361 -0.84 -17.76 -19.16
N ARG A 362 -1.51 -16.62 -18.96
CA ARG A 362 -2.85 -16.58 -18.36
C ARG A 362 -3.85 -17.34 -19.23
N GLU A 363 -3.91 -17.06 -20.52
CA GLU A 363 -4.88 -17.70 -21.43
C GLU A 363 -4.76 -19.23 -21.43
N ILE A 364 -3.52 -19.74 -21.44
CA ILE A 364 -3.26 -21.17 -21.30
C ILE A 364 -3.77 -21.69 -19.95
N ALA A 365 -3.50 -20.99 -18.85
CA ALA A 365 -3.95 -21.38 -17.52
C ALA A 365 -5.49 -21.36 -17.35
N GLU A 366 -6.20 -20.50 -18.07
CA GLU A 366 -7.67 -20.41 -18.03
C GLU A 366 -8.35 -21.48 -18.87
N THR A 367 -7.70 -21.94 -19.96
CA THR A 367 -8.31 -22.81 -20.96
C THR A 367 -7.84 -24.27 -20.87
N THR A 368 -6.83 -24.55 -20.04
CA THR A 368 -6.25 -25.88 -19.87
C THR A 368 -6.06 -26.22 -18.38
N ASP A 369 -5.72 -27.48 -18.05
CA ASP A 369 -5.54 -27.95 -16.68
C ASP A 369 -4.15 -27.59 -16.11
N ILE A 370 -3.76 -26.32 -16.19
CA ILE A 370 -2.55 -25.78 -15.56
C ILE A 370 -2.81 -25.48 -14.10
N LYS A 371 -1.84 -25.82 -13.23
CA LYS A 371 -1.98 -25.67 -11.77
C LYS A 371 -1.29 -24.41 -11.20
N ALA A 372 -0.29 -23.88 -11.89
CA ALA A 372 0.40 -22.65 -11.47
C ALA A 372 1.08 -21.96 -12.65
N ILE A 373 1.31 -20.66 -12.53
CA ILE A 373 2.20 -19.88 -13.42
C ILE A 373 3.49 -19.58 -12.65
N CYS A 374 4.60 -20.13 -13.10
CA CYS A 374 5.93 -19.91 -12.52
C CYS A 374 6.65 -18.79 -13.27
N CYS A 375 6.99 -17.72 -12.58
CA CYS A 375 7.66 -16.55 -13.17
C CYS A 375 9.09 -16.44 -12.64
N PHE A 376 10.09 -16.56 -13.51
CA PHE A 376 11.45 -16.15 -13.14
C PHE A 376 11.59 -14.65 -13.23
N THR A 377 12.06 -14.02 -12.15
CA THR A 377 12.17 -12.57 -12.08
C THR A 377 13.31 -12.14 -11.17
N GLN A 378 14.13 -11.22 -11.63
CA GLN A 378 15.22 -10.63 -10.84
C GLN A 378 14.74 -9.36 -10.12
N THR A 379 13.95 -8.53 -10.80
CA THR A 379 13.48 -7.23 -10.30
C THR A 379 12.01 -7.23 -9.90
N GLY A 380 11.29 -8.34 -10.11
CA GLY A 380 9.85 -8.45 -9.84
C GLY A 380 8.96 -8.18 -11.06
N THR A 381 9.47 -7.60 -12.14
CA THR A 381 8.66 -7.12 -13.27
C THR A 381 7.76 -8.20 -13.88
N THR A 382 8.28 -9.41 -14.15
CA THR A 382 7.48 -10.51 -14.72
C THR A 382 6.34 -10.92 -13.81
N ALA A 383 6.58 -10.99 -12.49
CA ALA A 383 5.55 -11.33 -11.51
C ALA A 383 4.47 -10.23 -11.42
N LEU A 384 4.86 -8.95 -11.41
CA LEU A 384 3.93 -7.81 -11.43
C LEU A 384 3.04 -7.81 -12.69
N LEU A 385 3.63 -8.07 -13.86
CA LEU A 385 2.88 -8.17 -15.10
C LEU A 385 1.92 -9.38 -15.09
N THR A 386 2.33 -10.51 -14.53
CA THR A 386 1.47 -11.70 -14.40
C THR A 386 0.34 -11.44 -13.40
N ALA A 387 0.64 -10.83 -12.25
CA ALA A 387 -0.36 -10.47 -11.25
C ALA A 387 -1.40 -9.47 -11.78
N ARG A 388 -1.02 -8.53 -12.65
CA ARG A 388 -1.92 -7.61 -13.35
C ARG A 388 -3.01 -8.35 -14.12
N GLU A 389 -2.69 -9.49 -14.72
CA GLU A 389 -3.64 -10.29 -15.49
C GLU A 389 -4.67 -11.04 -14.61
N ARG A 390 -4.45 -11.13 -13.29
CA ARG A 390 -5.35 -11.83 -12.33
C ARG A 390 -5.69 -13.25 -12.79
N PRO A 391 -4.71 -14.15 -13.00
CA PRO A 391 -4.98 -15.54 -13.38
C PRO A 391 -5.74 -16.27 -12.26
N ARG A 392 -6.53 -17.28 -12.62
CA ARG A 392 -7.24 -18.15 -11.64
C ARG A 392 -6.31 -19.07 -10.88
N VAL A 393 -5.13 -19.36 -11.44
CA VAL A 393 -4.14 -20.22 -10.83
C VAL A 393 -3.11 -19.38 -10.05
N PRO A 394 -2.49 -19.94 -9.00
CA PRO A 394 -1.44 -19.26 -8.24
C PRO A 394 -0.24 -18.86 -9.09
N ILE A 395 0.40 -17.75 -8.68
CA ILE A 395 1.65 -17.28 -9.27
C ILE A 395 2.80 -17.63 -8.34
N ILE A 396 3.79 -18.39 -8.83
CA ILE A 396 5.05 -18.64 -8.14
C ILE A 396 6.11 -17.71 -8.75
N ALA A 397 6.60 -16.75 -7.98
CA ALA A 397 7.71 -15.90 -8.38
C ALA A 397 9.03 -16.51 -7.86
N LEU A 398 9.87 -16.95 -8.77
CA LEU A 398 11.21 -17.46 -8.46
C LEU A 398 12.22 -16.33 -8.61
N SER A 399 12.88 -15.96 -7.53
CA SER A 399 13.92 -14.91 -7.52
C SER A 399 15.17 -15.38 -6.79
N SER A 400 16.35 -14.92 -7.24
CA SER A 400 17.60 -15.06 -6.50
C SER A 400 17.76 -13.98 -5.42
N GLU A 401 17.00 -12.88 -5.55
CA GLU A 401 17.13 -11.68 -4.74
C GLU A 401 16.07 -11.66 -3.64
N ILE A 402 16.51 -11.69 -2.38
CA ILE A 402 15.62 -11.64 -1.22
C ILE A 402 14.80 -10.34 -1.18
N ASP A 403 15.40 -9.20 -1.54
CA ASP A 403 14.73 -7.90 -1.54
C ASP A 403 13.59 -7.87 -2.57
N THR A 404 13.77 -8.54 -3.70
CA THR A 404 12.69 -8.70 -4.69
C THR A 404 11.58 -9.60 -4.16
N ALA A 405 11.92 -10.70 -3.50
CA ALA A 405 10.93 -11.61 -2.91
C ALA A 405 10.11 -10.90 -1.82
N ARG A 406 10.76 -10.11 -0.95
CA ARG A 406 10.09 -9.28 0.07
C ARG A 406 9.15 -8.25 -0.56
N ARG A 407 9.62 -7.49 -1.55
CA ARG A 407 8.77 -6.51 -2.24
C ARG A 407 7.55 -7.15 -2.90
N LEU A 408 7.71 -8.30 -3.50
CA LEU A 408 6.61 -9.04 -4.12
C LEU A 408 5.60 -9.62 -3.13
N ALA A 409 5.90 -9.69 -1.82
CA ALA A 409 4.92 -10.06 -0.79
C ALA A 409 3.72 -9.10 -0.72
N LEU A 410 3.84 -7.87 -1.27
CA LEU A 410 2.73 -6.92 -1.44
C LEU A 410 1.91 -7.16 -2.73
N THR A 411 2.34 -8.03 -3.62
CA THR A 411 1.74 -8.21 -4.95
C THR A 411 0.67 -9.27 -4.94
N TRP A 412 -0.49 -8.98 -5.48
CA TRP A 412 -1.63 -9.88 -5.58
C TRP A 412 -1.26 -11.25 -6.16
N GLY A 413 -1.75 -12.33 -5.56
CA GLY A 413 -1.62 -13.71 -6.03
C GLY A 413 -0.21 -14.28 -6.06
N THR A 414 0.80 -13.50 -5.69
CA THR A 414 2.21 -13.90 -5.81
C THR A 414 2.67 -14.63 -4.56
N ASN A 415 3.20 -15.85 -4.74
CA ASN A 415 3.97 -16.59 -3.75
C ASN A 415 5.45 -16.59 -4.19
N CYS A 416 6.33 -16.05 -3.34
CA CYS A 416 7.75 -15.90 -3.68
C CYS A 416 8.56 -17.07 -3.15
N VAL A 417 9.37 -17.67 -4.01
CA VAL A 417 10.31 -18.74 -3.69
C VAL A 417 11.73 -18.30 -4.02
N LEU A 418 12.60 -18.31 -3.03
CA LEU A 418 14.01 -18.05 -3.25
C LEU A 418 14.64 -19.20 -4.02
N SER A 419 15.24 -18.89 -5.16
CA SER A 419 15.83 -19.85 -6.08
C SER A 419 17.16 -19.31 -6.54
N GLY A 420 18.24 -20.07 -6.38
CA GLY A 420 19.56 -19.66 -6.85
C GLY A 420 19.56 -19.24 -8.33
N SER A 421 20.51 -18.38 -8.69
CA SER A 421 20.69 -17.91 -10.08
C SER A 421 20.75 -19.08 -11.07
N LYS A 422 20.09 -18.95 -12.20
CA LYS A 422 20.07 -19.95 -13.29
C LYS A 422 20.82 -19.42 -14.49
N THR A 423 21.54 -20.30 -15.17
CA THR A 423 22.26 -19.99 -16.39
C THR A 423 21.74 -20.76 -17.60
N ARG A 424 21.04 -21.87 -17.35
CA ARG A 424 20.45 -22.73 -18.40
C ARG A 424 18.95 -22.81 -18.28
N PHE A 425 18.26 -22.77 -19.41
CA PHE A 425 16.80 -22.83 -19.45
C PHE A 425 16.22 -24.08 -18.80
N LYS A 426 16.85 -25.24 -19.02
CA LYS A 426 16.45 -26.51 -18.43
C LYS A 426 16.49 -26.49 -16.89
N GLU A 427 17.55 -25.87 -16.31
CA GLU A 427 17.66 -25.71 -14.85
C GLU A 427 16.53 -24.83 -14.30
N ALA A 428 16.14 -23.80 -15.05
CA ALA A 428 15.00 -22.97 -14.69
C ALA A 428 13.69 -23.78 -14.71
N VAL A 429 13.46 -24.58 -15.75
CA VAL A 429 12.26 -25.45 -15.83
C VAL A 429 12.18 -26.41 -14.65
N VAL A 430 13.27 -27.13 -14.35
CA VAL A 430 13.34 -28.07 -13.22
C VAL A 430 13.12 -27.34 -11.89
N SER A 431 13.71 -26.16 -11.71
CA SER A 431 13.54 -25.35 -10.49
C SER A 431 12.09 -24.89 -10.31
N ALA A 432 11.40 -24.49 -11.38
CA ALA A 432 10.00 -24.09 -11.35
C ALA A 432 9.08 -25.25 -10.94
N VAL A 433 9.32 -26.43 -11.53
CA VAL A 433 8.56 -27.63 -11.20
C VAL A 433 8.78 -28.06 -9.74
N ARG A 434 10.03 -28.06 -9.27
CA ARG A 434 10.34 -28.34 -7.86
C ARG A 434 9.62 -27.36 -6.91
N ALA A 435 9.62 -26.09 -7.24
CA ALA A 435 8.90 -25.08 -6.45
C ALA A 435 7.40 -25.39 -6.41
N ALA A 436 6.77 -25.68 -7.56
CA ALA A 436 5.34 -26.00 -7.61
C ALA A 436 4.98 -27.26 -6.79
N LEU A 437 5.81 -28.30 -6.84
CA LEU A 437 5.65 -29.51 -6.05
C LEU A 437 5.85 -29.25 -4.54
N ALA A 438 6.90 -28.52 -4.17
CA ALA A 438 7.20 -28.19 -2.77
C ALA A 438 6.14 -27.31 -2.12
N GLU A 439 5.54 -26.40 -2.87
CA GLU A 439 4.43 -25.54 -2.41
C GLU A 439 3.07 -26.30 -2.41
N GLY A 440 3.04 -27.55 -2.84
CA GLY A 440 1.81 -28.36 -2.90
C GLY A 440 0.78 -27.84 -3.90
N LEU A 441 1.24 -27.12 -4.95
CA LEU A 441 0.39 -26.53 -5.98
C LEU A 441 0.13 -27.46 -7.15
N ALA A 442 1.00 -28.44 -7.36
CA ALA A 442 0.86 -29.45 -8.39
C ALA A 442 1.39 -30.79 -7.89
N ASN A 443 1.01 -31.87 -8.57
CA ASN A 443 1.56 -33.21 -8.41
C ASN A 443 2.30 -33.64 -9.68
N GLU A 444 2.99 -34.78 -9.65
CA GLU A 444 3.82 -35.28 -10.77
C GLU A 444 3.06 -35.53 -12.07
N THR A 445 1.73 -35.66 -12.04
CA THR A 445 0.89 -35.91 -13.23
C THR A 445 0.34 -34.64 -13.86
N GLU A 446 0.57 -33.49 -13.22
CA GLU A 446 0.01 -32.19 -13.60
C GLU A 446 1.05 -31.33 -14.33
N GLN A 447 0.61 -30.15 -14.77
CA GLN A 447 1.44 -29.23 -15.56
C GLN A 447 1.44 -27.81 -15.00
N VAL A 448 2.52 -27.08 -15.27
CA VAL A 448 2.67 -25.66 -14.94
C VAL A 448 3.08 -24.87 -16.19
N VAL A 449 2.73 -23.59 -16.20
CA VAL A 449 3.25 -22.64 -17.19
C VAL A 449 4.47 -21.94 -16.57
N ILE A 450 5.52 -21.79 -17.36
CA ILE A 450 6.77 -21.15 -16.94
C ILE A 450 7.04 -19.97 -17.87
N THR A 451 7.30 -18.79 -17.28
CA THR A 451 7.71 -17.58 -18.01
C THR A 451 9.10 -17.17 -17.56
N VAL A 452 9.95 -16.89 -18.52
CA VAL A 452 11.36 -16.54 -18.27
C VAL A 452 11.90 -15.57 -19.34
N GLY A 453 12.88 -14.78 -18.96
CA GLY A 453 13.68 -13.95 -19.86
C GLY A 453 14.99 -14.64 -20.24
N VAL A 454 15.28 -14.77 -21.53
CA VAL A 454 16.57 -15.25 -22.06
C VAL A 454 17.13 -14.17 -23.00
N PRO A 455 18.41 -13.77 -22.85
CA PRO A 455 19.41 -14.27 -21.91
C PRO A 455 19.06 -14.03 -20.44
N PHE A 456 19.48 -14.96 -19.57
CA PHE A 456 19.29 -14.82 -18.13
C PHE A 456 20.00 -13.57 -17.58
N ASN A 457 19.53 -13.04 -16.47
CA ASN A 457 20.09 -11.88 -15.76
C ASN A 457 20.08 -10.56 -16.56
N ILE A 458 19.29 -10.48 -17.64
CA ILE A 458 19.00 -9.21 -18.33
C ILE A 458 17.57 -8.81 -17.97
N THR A 459 17.40 -7.67 -17.30
CA THR A 459 16.09 -7.16 -16.88
C THR A 459 15.20 -6.80 -18.08
N GLY A 460 13.90 -7.07 -17.99
CA GLY A 460 12.93 -6.71 -19.03
C GLY A 460 12.86 -7.64 -20.23
N THR A 461 13.54 -8.77 -20.21
CA THR A 461 13.65 -9.71 -21.35
C THR A 461 12.67 -10.88 -21.31
N THR A 462 11.56 -10.81 -20.55
CA THR A 462 10.55 -11.89 -20.55
C THR A 462 10.07 -12.19 -21.97
N ASN A 463 10.58 -13.27 -22.56
CA ASN A 463 10.39 -13.59 -24.00
C ASN A 463 10.12 -15.07 -24.26
N ILE A 464 10.14 -15.93 -23.24
CA ILE A 464 9.85 -17.35 -23.35
C ILE A 464 8.67 -17.73 -22.45
N LEU A 465 7.78 -18.55 -23.00
CA LEU A 465 6.73 -19.25 -22.29
C LEU A 465 6.87 -20.74 -22.59
N ARG A 466 6.80 -21.58 -21.55
CA ARG A 466 6.81 -23.04 -21.69
C ARG A 466 5.74 -23.68 -20.79
N VAL A 467 5.01 -24.63 -21.31
CA VAL A 467 4.22 -25.58 -20.51
C VAL A 467 5.13 -26.77 -20.18
N ALA A 468 5.22 -27.13 -18.91
CA ALA A 468 6.06 -28.23 -18.45
C ALA A 468 5.28 -29.21 -17.57
N PRO A 469 5.48 -30.54 -17.73
CA PRO A 469 4.96 -31.53 -16.81
C PRO A 469 5.71 -31.42 -15.46
N CYS A 470 5.00 -31.65 -14.36
CA CYS A 470 5.58 -31.64 -13.00
C CYS A 470 6.36 -32.94 -12.68
N ASN A 471 7.00 -33.51 -13.68
CA ASN A 471 7.79 -34.73 -13.57
C ASN A 471 9.19 -34.52 -14.18
N GLU A 472 10.23 -34.49 -13.35
CA GLU A 472 11.59 -34.22 -13.79
C GLU A 472 12.11 -35.21 -14.83
N ARG A 473 11.75 -36.52 -14.72
CA ARG A 473 12.19 -37.54 -15.68
C ARG A 473 11.64 -37.23 -17.08
N MET A 474 10.38 -36.79 -17.15
CA MET A 474 9.78 -36.39 -18.43
C MET A 474 10.46 -35.14 -19.00
N ILE A 475 10.83 -34.16 -18.18
CA ILE A 475 11.54 -32.96 -18.62
C ILE A 475 12.89 -33.36 -19.23
N TYR A 476 13.65 -34.26 -18.56
CA TYR A 476 14.94 -34.74 -19.08
C TYR A 476 14.79 -35.62 -20.33
N ALA A 477 13.70 -36.35 -20.48
CA ALA A 477 13.44 -37.16 -21.66
C ALA A 477 13.03 -36.31 -22.90
N MET A 478 12.29 -35.19 -22.65
CA MET A 478 11.84 -34.29 -23.70
C MET A 478 12.95 -33.34 -24.20
N ASP A 479 13.91 -33.06 -23.32
CA ASP A 479 15.08 -32.17 -23.61
C ASP A 479 16.37 -32.88 -23.17
N PRO A 480 16.91 -33.82 -23.93
CA PRO A 480 18.03 -34.64 -23.53
C PRO A 480 19.36 -33.89 -23.36
N GLU A 481 19.48 -32.62 -23.82
CA GLU A 481 20.72 -31.80 -23.66
C GLU A 481 20.42 -30.38 -23.12
#